data_b034b8bb2e4d2ab25d92512bf916e90a
#
_entry.id   b034b8bb2e4d2ab25d92512bf916e90a
#
_cell.length_a   1.000
_cell.length_b   1.000
_cell.length_c   1.000
_cell.angle_alpha   90.00
_cell.angle_beta   90.00
_cell.angle_gamma   90.00
#
_symmetry.space_group_name_H-M   'P 1'
#
loop_
_entity.id
_entity.type
_entity.pdbx_description
1 polymer ?
#
loop_
_entity_poly.entity_id
_entity_poly.type
_entity_poly.pdbx_seq_one_letter_code
_entity_poly.pdbx_strand_id
1 'polypeptide(L)'
;MEFKNISIYFHWPFCESKCPYCDFNSYVRKEIDHRQWLLGYLKNIENWKKKLPHSKIQSVYFGGGTPSLMNPRSISIILEKLYKNFLLSDDIEISLEANPSTVEKRKFKDFSSIGVNRISIGVQSFNDNDLKRLGRKHSANDAIKAIDIAKSSFYNVNFDLIYGRQFQNLSEWEKELEFALSLESQHLSLYQLTIEKGTAFKNLYNAGKLKGLPSQELSRRFFITTNKLCKKKNFNSYEISNFAKNKFECVHNLNYWRCGNFIGIGPGAHGRFEYKRSRFSYKNIMNPENWLEKSLTSKNPIQKLKEISRLEQFEELIMMGLRTSEGINLNNIEKKTDISLNIDKLDYLKKSKFISLKNKNLHLLTKGKLVLNKIVNELLT
;
A
#
# COMPACT_ATOMS: atom_id res chain seq x y z
N MET A 1 -24.51 -20.47 3.34
CA MET A 1 -23.49 -19.63 4.05
C MET A 1 -22.99 -18.57 3.10
N GLU A 2 -23.04 -17.32 3.51
CA GLU A 2 -22.51 -16.21 2.69
C GLU A 2 -20.99 -16.19 2.76
N PHE A 3 -20.32 -16.11 1.60
CA PHE A 3 -18.87 -16.00 1.55
C PHE A 3 -18.43 -14.59 1.94
N LYS A 4 -17.42 -14.49 2.82
CA LYS A 4 -16.83 -13.20 3.18
C LYS A 4 -15.69 -12.85 2.22
N ASN A 5 -15.73 -11.65 1.67
CA ASN A 5 -14.64 -11.14 0.87
C ASN A 5 -13.38 -10.93 1.71
N ILE A 6 -12.24 -11.39 1.18
CA ILE A 6 -10.92 -11.18 1.79
C ILE A 6 -9.91 -10.74 0.72
N SER A 7 -8.90 -10.02 1.16
CA SER A 7 -7.70 -9.76 0.36
C SER A 7 -6.52 -10.56 0.94
N ILE A 8 -5.59 -11.01 0.09
CA ILE A 8 -4.38 -11.71 0.56
C ILE A 8 -3.15 -10.90 0.19
N TYR A 9 -2.32 -10.59 1.20
CA TYR A 9 -1.04 -9.93 1.04
C TYR A 9 0.10 -10.91 1.28
N PHE A 10 0.98 -11.06 0.30
CA PHE A 10 2.22 -11.81 0.43
C PHE A 10 3.39 -10.86 0.64
N HIS A 11 4.04 -10.97 1.79
CA HIS A 11 5.21 -10.17 2.10
C HIS A 11 6.49 -10.92 1.69
N TRP A 12 7.16 -10.39 0.65
CA TRP A 12 8.50 -10.81 0.27
C TRP A 12 9.53 -9.90 0.93
N PRO A 13 10.37 -10.42 1.86
CA PRO A 13 11.20 -9.53 2.68
C PRO A 13 12.54 -9.13 2.05
N PHE A 14 12.83 -9.50 0.82
CA PHE A 14 14.17 -9.33 0.26
C PHE A 14 14.24 -8.25 -0.80
N CYS A 15 15.38 -7.49 -0.79
CA CYS A 15 15.76 -6.49 -1.76
C CYS A 15 17.21 -6.72 -2.19
N GLU A 16 17.59 -6.23 -3.39
CA GLU A 16 18.99 -6.16 -3.82
C GLU A 16 19.80 -5.13 -3.03
N SER A 17 19.14 -4.05 -2.58
CA SER A 17 19.72 -3.00 -1.74
C SER A 17 18.63 -2.33 -0.91
N LYS A 18 18.97 -1.84 0.27
CA LYS A 18 18.04 -1.10 1.13
C LYS A 18 18.17 0.39 0.91
N CYS A 19 17.09 1.04 0.47
CA CYS A 19 17.03 2.48 0.29
C CYS A 19 17.09 3.22 1.63
N PRO A 20 17.77 4.39 1.73
CA PRO A 20 18.00 5.08 2.99
C PRO A 20 16.72 5.66 3.65
N TYR A 21 15.64 5.81 2.88
CA TYR A 21 14.34 6.29 3.36
C TYR A 21 13.36 5.15 3.72
N CYS A 22 13.67 3.88 3.32
CA CYS A 22 12.72 2.77 3.39
C CYS A 22 12.60 2.21 4.83
N ASP A 23 11.38 2.21 5.37
CA ASP A 23 11.00 1.67 6.67
C ASP A 23 10.39 0.26 6.60
N PHE A 24 10.24 -0.30 5.38
CA PHE A 24 9.66 -1.62 5.20
C PHE A 24 10.50 -2.71 5.89
N ASN A 25 9.82 -3.79 6.29
CA ASN A 25 10.46 -4.99 6.83
C ASN A 25 11.24 -5.72 5.71
N SER A 26 12.35 -5.14 5.28
CA SER A 26 13.14 -5.60 4.14
C SER A 26 14.60 -5.81 4.50
N TYR A 27 15.19 -6.83 3.89
CA TYR A 27 16.55 -7.33 4.15
C TYR A 27 17.30 -7.55 2.85
N VAL A 28 18.61 -7.34 2.88
CA VAL A 28 19.48 -7.69 1.76
C VAL A 28 20.07 -9.07 2.02
N ARG A 29 19.90 -9.99 1.06
CA ARG A 29 20.49 -11.33 1.09
C ARG A 29 21.12 -11.65 -0.26
N LYS A 30 22.30 -12.25 -0.26
CA LYS A 30 23.00 -12.71 -1.47
C LYS A 30 22.35 -13.96 -2.06
N GLU A 31 21.98 -14.87 -1.19
CA GLU A 31 21.38 -16.16 -1.56
C GLU A 31 20.05 -16.34 -0.86
N ILE A 32 19.05 -16.80 -1.59
CA ILE A 32 17.70 -17.04 -1.10
C ILE A 32 17.26 -18.42 -1.60
N ASP A 33 16.94 -19.30 -0.68
CA ASP A 33 16.34 -20.60 -1.03
C ASP A 33 14.85 -20.42 -1.39
N HIS A 34 14.59 -20.09 -2.63
CA HIS A 34 13.23 -19.87 -3.16
C HIS A 34 12.30 -21.07 -2.96
N ARG A 35 12.83 -22.32 -2.88
CA ARG A 35 12.03 -23.51 -2.66
C ARG A 35 11.49 -23.56 -1.22
N GLN A 36 12.33 -23.30 -0.24
CA GLN A 36 11.88 -23.27 1.16
C GLN A 36 10.88 -22.13 1.40
N TRP A 37 11.11 -20.96 0.82
CA TRP A 37 10.18 -19.84 0.89
C TRP A 37 8.82 -20.19 0.29
N LEU A 38 8.79 -20.81 -0.88
CA LEU A 38 7.55 -21.30 -1.51
C LEU A 38 6.82 -22.27 -0.56
N LEU A 39 7.50 -23.26 0.01
CA LEU A 39 6.90 -24.21 0.95
C LEU A 39 6.31 -23.51 2.19
N GLY A 40 7.01 -22.51 2.73
CA GLY A 40 6.52 -21.70 3.83
C GLY A 40 5.21 -20.97 3.48
N TYR A 41 5.12 -20.35 2.31
CA TYR A 41 3.90 -19.70 1.84
C TYR A 41 2.75 -20.70 1.65
N LEU A 42 2.99 -21.83 1.01
CA LEU A 42 1.97 -22.86 0.76
C LEU A 42 1.37 -23.41 2.05
N LYS A 43 2.20 -23.72 3.06
CA LYS A 43 1.72 -24.15 4.38
C LYS A 43 0.85 -23.11 5.07
N ASN A 44 1.23 -21.84 4.98
CA ASN A 44 0.42 -20.76 5.54
C ASN A 44 -0.93 -20.60 4.82
N ILE A 45 -0.98 -20.75 3.50
CA ILE A 45 -2.24 -20.77 2.72
C ILE A 45 -3.17 -21.89 3.24
N GLU A 46 -2.64 -23.11 3.45
CA GLU A 46 -3.42 -24.24 3.98
C GLU A 46 -3.97 -23.95 5.39
N ASN A 47 -3.15 -23.37 6.26
CA ASN A 47 -3.57 -23.02 7.61
C ASN A 47 -4.71 -21.98 7.60
N TRP A 48 -4.62 -20.97 6.74
CA TRP A 48 -5.68 -19.97 6.59
C TRP A 48 -6.93 -20.54 5.95
N LYS A 49 -6.82 -21.47 4.98
CA LYS A 49 -7.98 -22.19 4.44
C LYS A 49 -8.75 -22.95 5.51
N LYS A 50 -8.04 -23.65 6.39
CA LYS A 50 -8.68 -24.37 7.53
C LYS A 50 -9.39 -23.41 8.47
N LYS A 51 -8.84 -22.21 8.71
CA LYS A 51 -9.40 -21.22 9.62
C LYS A 51 -10.56 -20.42 9.01
N LEU A 52 -10.49 -20.12 7.72
CA LEU A 52 -11.46 -19.30 6.98
C LEU A 52 -11.97 -20.03 5.73
N PRO A 53 -12.68 -21.18 5.89
CA PRO A 53 -13.07 -22.06 4.78
C PRO A 53 -14.05 -21.40 3.79
N HIS A 54 -14.86 -20.44 4.27
CA HIS A 54 -15.89 -19.77 3.49
C HIS A 54 -15.45 -18.34 3.13
N SER A 55 -14.28 -18.21 2.49
CA SER A 55 -13.77 -16.92 2.02
C SER A 55 -13.75 -16.86 0.51
N LYS A 56 -14.09 -15.67 -0.05
CA LYS A 56 -13.94 -15.31 -1.45
C LYS A 56 -12.79 -14.29 -1.57
N ILE A 57 -11.75 -14.62 -2.34
CA ILE A 57 -10.61 -13.73 -2.52
C ILE A 57 -10.95 -12.69 -3.59
N GLN A 58 -10.89 -11.41 -3.25
CA GLN A 58 -11.12 -10.28 -4.17
C GLN A 58 -9.81 -9.68 -4.70
N SER A 59 -8.70 -9.81 -3.97
CA SER A 59 -7.39 -9.36 -4.42
C SER A 59 -6.26 -10.16 -3.78
N VAL A 60 -5.17 -10.31 -4.54
CA VAL A 60 -3.89 -10.84 -4.10
C VAL A 60 -2.82 -9.79 -4.37
N TYR A 61 -1.98 -9.51 -3.40
CA TYR A 61 -0.94 -8.50 -3.51
C TYR A 61 0.41 -9.05 -3.05
N PHE A 62 1.38 -9.05 -3.93
CA PHE A 62 2.77 -9.38 -3.61
C PHE A 62 3.55 -8.09 -3.40
N GLY A 63 3.93 -7.82 -2.14
CA GLY A 63 4.59 -6.58 -1.74
C GLY A 63 5.71 -6.79 -0.72
N GLY A 64 6.26 -5.69 -0.22
CA GLY A 64 7.24 -5.66 0.87
C GLY A 64 8.62 -5.17 0.49
N GLY A 65 9.58 -6.06 0.31
CA GLY A 65 10.92 -5.70 -0.18
C GLY A 65 10.89 -5.45 -1.69
N THR A 66 11.15 -6.48 -2.47
CA THR A 66 11.10 -6.44 -3.94
C THR A 66 10.52 -7.76 -4.46
N PRO A 67 9.20 -7.92 -4.52
CA PRO A 67 8.55 -9.18 -4.91
C PRO A 67 8.89 -9.66 -6.31
N SER A 68 9.23 -8.78 -7.24
CA SER A 68 9.70 -9.13 -8.59
C SER A 68 11.04 -9.90 -8.61
N LEU A 69 11.75 -9.98 -7.48
CA LEU A 69 12.89 -10.89 -7.31
C LEU A 69 12.45 -12.35 -7.14
N MET A 70 11.20 -12.61 -6.78
CA MET A 70 10.67 -13.98 -6.71
C MET A 70 10.77 -14.66 -8.08
N ASN A 71 10.88 -15.98 -8.05
CA ASN A 71 10.79 -16.78 -9.26
C ASN A 71 9.33 -16.77 -9.75
N PRO A 72 9.03 -16.43 -11.02
CA PRO A 72 7.67 -16.46 -11.57
C PRO A 72 6.97 -17.82 -11.34
N ARG A 73 7.68 -18.93 -11.47
CA ARG A 73 7.14 -20.28 -11.17
C ARG A 73 6.66 -20.41 -9.73
N SER A 74 7.35 -19.78 -8.76
CA SER A 74 6.90 -19.80 -7.37
C SER A 74 5.59 -19.04 -7.18
N ILE A 75 5.44 -17.90 -7.85
CA ILE A 75 4.19 -17.13 -7.83
C ILE A 75 3.06 -17.93 -8.50
N SER A 76 3.32 -18.57 -9.65
CA SER A 76 2.35 -19.46 -10.32
C SER A 76 1.83 -20.54 -9.36
N ILE A 77 2.71 -21.24 -8.67
CA ILE A 77 2.33 -22.31 -7.73
C ILE A 77 1.52 -21.75 -6.54
N ILE A 78 1.86 -20.56 -6.05
CA ILE A 78 1.08 -19.87 -5.01
C ILE A 78 -0.32 -19.57 -5.52
N LEU A 79 -0.45 -19.00 -6.72
CA LEU A 79 -1.74 -18.67 -7.31
C LEU A 79 -2.58 -19.94 -7.58
N GLU A 80 -1.99 -20.99 -8.15
CA GLU A 80 -2.65 -22.29 -8.32
C GLU A 80 -3.18 -22.86 -7.00
N LYS A 81 -2.39 -22.73 -5.91
CA LYS A 81 -2.81 -23.16 -4.57
C LYS A 81 -4.01 -22.34 -4.06
N LEU A 82 -4.05 -21.03 -4.35
CA LEU A 82 -5.20 -20.19 -4.01
C LEU A 82 -6.43 -20.57 -4.84
N TYR A 83 -6.29 -20.76 -6.15
CA TYR A 83 -7.38 -21.22 -7.05
C TYR A 83 -8.00 -22.55 -6.60
N LYS A 84 -7.18 -23.50 -6.16
CA LYS A 84 -7.66 -24.81 -5.68
C LYS A 84 -8.35 -24.76 -4.32
N ASN A 85 -8.00 -23.79 -3.47
CA ASN A 85 -8.47 -23.78 -2.09
C ASN A 85 -9.58 -22.76 -1.80
N PHE A 86 -9.67 -21.67 -2.54
CA PHE A 86 -10.61 -20.59 -2.27
C PHE A 86 -11.51 -20.30 -3.47
N LEU A 87 -12.67 -19.73 -3.20
CA LEU A 87 -13.45 -19.07 -4.23
C LEU A 87 -12.77 -17.72 -4.56
N LEU A 88 -12.66 -17.39 -5.84
CA LEU A 88 -12.08 -16.11 -6.28
C LEU A 88 -13.17 -15.23 -6.89
N SER A 89 -12.99 -13.92 -6.84
CA SER A 89 -13.82 -12.98 -7.60
C SER A 89 -13.54 -13.11 -9.10
N ASP A 90 -14.55 -12.90 -9.92
CA ASP A 90 -14.41 -13.01 -11.38
C ASP A 90 -13.46 -11.93 -11.93
N ASP A 91 -13.42 -10.78 -11.26
CA ASP A 91 -12.57 -9.61 -11.53
C ASP A 91 -11.39 -9.48 -10.55
N ILE A 92 -10.84 -10.60 -10.07
CA ILE A 92 -9.76 -10.59 -9.07
C ILE A 92 -8.57 -9.73 -9.49
N GLU A 93 -8.15 -8.82 -8.61
CA GLU A 93 -6.91 -8.06 -8.79
C GLU A 93 -5.72 -8.86 -8.24
N ILE A 94 -4.71 -9.11 -9.08
CA ILE A 94 -3.44 -9.75 -8.68
C ILE A 94 -2.31 -8.77 -8.97
N SER A 95 -1.80 -8.15 -7.89
CA SER A 95 -0.81 -7.08 -7.93
C SER A 95 0.58 -7.58 -7.57
N LEU A 96 1.62 -7.03 -8.23
CA LEU A 96 3.03 -7.28 -7.93
C LEU A 96 3.81 -5.96 -7.87
N GLU A 97 4.62 -5.78 -6.83
CA GLU A 97 5.60 -4.68 -6.77
C GLU A 97 6.90 -5.05 -7.47
N ALA A 98 7.47 -4.09 -8.19
CA ALA A 98 8.70 -4.27 -8.96
C ALA A 98 9.59 -3.02 -8.91
N ASN A 99 10.91 -3.21 -9.12
CA ASN A 99 11.81 -2.11 -9.43
C ASN A 99 12.05 -2.02 -10.95
N PRO A 100 12.42 -0.87 -11.49
CA PRO A 100 12.68 -0.69 -12.91
C PRO A 100 14.08 -1.20 -13.33
N SER A 101 14.59 -2.26 -12.70
CA SER A 101 15.87 -2.87 -13.05
C SER A 101 15.79 -3.68 -14.36
N THR A 102 16.94 -3.85 -15.04
CA THR A 102 17.00 -4.62 -16.29
C THR A 102 16.59 -6.09 -16.11
N VAL A 103 16.94 -6.69 -14.96
CA VAL A 103 16.61 -8.10 -14.64
C VAL A 103 15.11 -8.27 -14.44
N GLU A 104 14.46 -7.32 -13.75
CA GLU A 104 13.03 -7.40 -13.44
C GLU A 104 12.17 -7.17 -14.67
N LYS A 105 12.53 -6.22 -15.54
CA LYS A 105 11.85 -5.96 -16.81
C LYS A 105 11.70 -7.21 -17.69
N ARG A 106 12.71 -8.08 -17.72
CA ARG A 106 12.67 -9.34 -18.50
C ARG A 106 11.61 -10.32 -18.00
N LYS A 107 11.27 -10.26 -16.72
CA LYS A 107 10.27 -11.15 -16.08
C LYS A 107 8.83 -10.63 -16.21
N PHE A 108 8.59 -9.39 -16.68
CA PHE A 108 7.24 -8.80 -16.69
C PHE A 108 6.26 -9.64 -17.53
N LYS A 109 6.69 -10.14 -18.70
CA LYS A 109 5.86 -11.04 -19.52
C LYS A 109 5.55 -12.34 -18.80
N ASP A 110 6.53 -12.92 -18.08
CA ASP A 110 6.32 -14.14 -17.32
C ASP A 110 5.29 -13.92 -16.20
N PHE A 111 5.40 -12.81 -15.44
CA PHE A 111 4.43 -12.47 -14.40
C PHE A 111 3.03 -12.24 -14.97
N SER A 112 2.90 -11.57 -16.10
CA SER A 112 1.61 -11.37 -16.75
C SER A 112 1.01 -12.72 -17.22
N SER A 113 1.80 -13.60 -17.82
CA SER A 113 1.34 -14.90 -18.32
C SER A 113 0.82 -15.85 -17.23
N ILE A 114 1.27 -15.69 -16.00
CA ILE A 114 0.81 -16.50 -14.85
C ILE A 114 -0.38 -15.89 -14.09
N GLY A 115 -0.95 -14.80 -14.61
CA GLY A 115 -2.16 -14.19 -14.08
C GLY A 115 -1.98 -12.92 -13.24
N VAL A 116 -0.76 -12.39 -13.06
CA VAL A 116 -0.58 -11.04 -12.50
C VAL A 116 -1.17 -10.04 -13.50
N ASN A 117 -2.17 -9.25 -13.06
CA ASN A 117 -2.88 -8.31 -13.93
C ASN A 117 -2.66 -6.84 -13.57
N ARG A 118 -2.00 -6.56 -12.44
CA ARG A 118 -1.58 -5.23 -12.02
C ARG A 118 -0.11 -5.24 -11.58
N ILE A 119 0.67 -4.25 -12.04
CA ILE A 119 2.05 -4.06 -11.60
C ILE A 119 2.24 -2.66 -11.00
N SER A 120 3.05 -2.57 -9.92
CA SER A 120 3.46 -1.31 -9.29
C SER A 120 4.97 -1.16 -9.40
N ILE A 121 5.44 -0.13 -10.10
CA ILE A 121 6.87 0.08 -10.38
C ILE A 121 7.41 1.20 -9.51
N GLY A 122 8.37 0.90 -8.65
CA GLY A 122 9.02 1.87 -7.78
C GLY A 122 10.00 2.77 -8.53
N VAL A 123 9.51 3.72 -9.32
CA VAL A 123 10.30 4.69 -10.10
C VAL A 123 10.97 5.72 -9.20
N GLN A 124 10.23 6.33 -8.32
CA GLN A 124 10.59 7.33 -7.31
C GLN A 124 10.94 8.70 -7.86
N SER A 125 11.65 8.82 -8.99
CA SER A 125 11.96 10.07 -9.69
C SER A 125 12.36 9.81 -11.13
N PHE A 126 12.17 10.83 -11.99
CA PHE A 126 12.73 10.90 -13.34
C PHE A 126 13.98 11.78 -13.41
N ASN A 127 14.60 12.11 -12.27
CA ASN A 127 15.85 12.85 -12.16
C ASN A 127 16.93 11.95 -11.56
N ASP A 128 18.03 11.71 -12.29
CA ASP A 128 19.10 10.80 -11.88
C ASP A 128 19.84 11.27 -10.61
N ASN A 129 19.96 12.58 -10.37
CA ASN A 129 20.56 13.10 -9.15
C ASN A 129 19.68 12.82 -7.92
N ASP A 130 18.35 12.93 -8.07
CA ASP A 130 17.42 12.61 -7.01
C ASP A 130 17.36 11.10 -6.77
N LEU A 131 17.40 10.28 -7.81
CA LEU A 131 17.52 8.83 -7.69
C LEU A 131 18.77 8.43 -6.89
N LYS A 132 19.93 9.05 -7.17
CA LYS A 132 21.16 8.83 -6.38
C LYS A 132 20.99 9.22 -4.92
N ARG A 133 20.37 10.38 -4.62
CA ARG A 133 20.08 10.82 -3.24
C ARG A 133 19.14 9.87 -2.51
N LEU A 134 18.16 9.30 -3.23
CA LEU A 134 17.24 8.28 -2.73
C LEU A 134 17.88 6.87 -2.62
N GLY A 135 19.15 6.70 -3.02
CA GLY A 135 19.84 5.42 -2.99
C GLY A 135 19.33 4.42 -4.03
N ARG A 136 18.72 4.91 -5.12
CA ARG A 136 18.24 4.06 -6.21
C ARG A 136 19.38 3.69 -7.15
N LYS A 137 19.34 2.46 -7.68
CA LYS A 137 20.37 1.93 -8.59
C LYS A 137 20.04 2.08 -10.07
N HIS A 138 18.77 2.33 -10.40
CA HIS A 138 18.30 2.54 -11.77
C HIS A 138 18.39 4.02 -12.17
N SER A 139 18.44 4.28 -13.46
CA SER A 139 18.35 5.61 -14.06
C SER A 139 16.90 5.98 -14.41
N ALA A 140 16.67 7.28 -14.69
CA ALA A 140 15.40 7.75 -15.23
C ALA A 140 15.03 7.04 -16.55
N ASN A 141 16.01 6.78 -17.43
CA ASN A 141 15.81 6.04 -18.65
C ASN A 141 15.41 4.57 -18.41
N ASP A 142 15.96 3.91 -17.39
CA ASP A 142 15.53 2.57 -16.99
C ASP A 142 14.08 2.56 -16.53
N ALA A 143 13.66 3.59 -15.77
CA ALA A 143 12.29 3.73 -15.31
C ALA A 143 11.30 3.89 -16.48
N ILE A 144 11.62 4.75 -17.46
CA ILE A 144 10.78 4.95 -18.66
C ILE A 144 10.63 3.63 -19.41
N LYS A 145 11.75 2.95 -19.72
CA LYS A 145 11.72 1.65 -20.39
C LYS A 145 10.92 0.59 -19.62
N ALA A 146 10.98 0.60 -18.28
CA ALA A 146 10.21 -0.33 -17.47
C ALA A 146 8.70 -0.06 -17.56
N ILE A 147 8.29 1.21 -17.55
CA ILE A 147 6.89 1.60 -17.73
C ILE A 147 6.38 1.16 -19.12
N ASP A 148 7.15 1.38 -20.19
CA ASP A 148 6.74 1.00 -21.55
C ASP A 148 6.56 -0.52 -21.69
N ILE A 149 7.50 -1.31 -21.14
CA ILE A 149 7.38 -2.78 -21.12
C ILE A 149 6.19 -3.21 -20.27
N ALA A 150 5.96 -2.59 -19.14
CA ALA A 150 4.80 -2.89 -18.29
C ALA A 150 3.49 -2.62 -19.01
N LYS A 151 3.35 -1.48 -19.69
CA LYS A 151 2.14 -1.11 -20.47
C LYS A 151 1.83 -2.12 -21.58
N SER A 152 2.84 -2.76 -22.16
CA SER A 152 2.65 -3.81 -23.16
C SER A 152 2.31 -5.19 -22.58
N SER A 153 2.47 -5.37 -21.26
CA SER A 153 2.37 -6.67 -20.59
C SER A 153 1.19 -6.76 -19.62
N PHE A 154 0.79 -5.65 -18.99
CA PHE A 154 -0.23 -5.64 -17.94
C PHE A 154 -1.40 -4.72 -18.28
N TYR A 155 -2.59 -5.12 -17.84
CA TYR A 155 -3.80 -4.32 -17.99
C TYR A 155 -3.78 -3.05 -17.11
N ASN A 156 -3.27 -3.15 -15.87
CA ASN A 156 -3.20 -2.04 -14.92
C ASN A 156 -1.74 -1.79 -14.51
N VAL A 157 -1.22 -0.61 -14.86
CA VAL A 157 0.14 -0.20 -14.53
C VAL A 157 0.11 0.99 -13.60
N ASN A 158 0.72 0.80 -12.43
CA ASN A 158 1.07 1.86 -11.50
C ASN A 158 2.56 2.12 -11.51
N PHE A 159 2.96 3.35 -11.28
CA PHE A 159 4.32 3.64 -10.82
C PHE A 159 4.32 4.68 -9.70
N ASP A 160 5.32 4.55 -8.84
CA ASP A 160 5.45 5.35 -7.64
C ASP A 160 6.44 6.49 -7.87
N LEU A 161 6.10 7.70 -7.44
CA LEU A 161 7.00 8.85 -7.36
C LEU A 161 7.02 9.40 -5.93
N ILE A 162 8.19 9.92 -5.55
CA ILE A 162 8.37 10.62 -4.28
C ILE A 162 8.60 12.09 -4.57
N TYR A 163 7.77 12.97 -4.01
CA TYR A 163 7.97 14.43 -4.05
C TYR A 163 8.34 14.99 -2.68
N GLY A 164 8.70 16.27 -2.63
CA GLY A 164 9.23 16.88 -1.41
C GLY A 164 10.60 16.35 -1.03
N ARG A 165 11.40 15.97 -2.03
CA ARG A 165 12.77 15.49 -1.89
C ARG A 165 13.71 16.62 -1.49
N GLN A 166 14.93 16.28 -1.11
CA GLN A 166 15.97 17.24 -0.80
C GLN A 166 16.23 18.18 -1.99
N PHE A 167 16.24 19.48 -1.73
CA PHE A 167 16.49 20.56 -2.69
C PHE A 167 15.47 20.69 -3.83
N GLN A 168 14.39 19.92 -3.82
CA GLN A 168 13.34 19.99 -4.83
C GLN A 168 12.54 21.29 -4.67
N ASN A 169 12.38 22.04 -5.76
CA ASN A 169 11.48 23.18 -5.82
C ASN A 169 10.14 22.82 -6.51
N LEU A 170 9.17 23.71 -6.40
CA LEU A 170 7.82 23.45 -6.91
C LEU A 170 7.78 23.31 -8.43
N SER A 171 8.55 24.15 -9.17
CA SER A 171 8.57 24.10 -10.64
C SER A 171 9.19 22.82 -11.18
N GLU A 172 10.22 22.29 -10.51
CA GLU A 172 10.81 20.98 -10.85
C GLU A 172 9.78 19.85 -10.67
N TRP A 173 9.03 19.88 -9.56
CA TRP A 173 7.98 18.90 -9.33
C TRP A 173 6.84 18.99 -10.34
N GLU A 174 6.39 20.21 -10.68
CA GLU A 174 5.36 20.42 -11.69
C GLU A 174 5.74 19.80 -13.02
N LYS A 175 6.96 20.07 -13.51
CA LYS A 175 7.50 19.51 -14.77
C LYS A 175 7.60 17.98 -14.70
N GLU A 176 8.12 17.43 -13.60
CA GLU A 176 8.27 15.99 -13.42
C GLU A 176 6.90 15.29 -13.37
N LEU A 177 5.92 15.87 -12.68
CA LEU A 177 4.57 15.33 -12.62
C LEU A 177 3.84 15.44 -13.97
N GLU A 178 3.98 16.55 -14.70
CA GLU A 178 3.43 16.68 -16.05
C GLU A 178 4.01 15.62 -16.99
N PHE A 179 5.32 15.38 -16.92
CA PHE A 179 5.97 14.30 -17.64
C PHE A 179 5.41 12.92 -17.23
N ALA A 180 5.29 12.65 -15.92
CA ALA A 180 4.72 11.40 -15.42
C ALA A 180 3.30 11.17 -15.94
N LEU A 181 2.46 12.20 -15.93
CA LEU A 181 1.09 12.17 -16.43
C LEU A 181 1.01 11.96 -17.95
N SER A 182 2.05 12.34 -18.70
CA SER A 182 2.13 12.10 -20.15
C SER A 182 2.48 10.67 -20.53
N LEU A 183 2.97 9.85 -19.58
CA LEU A 183 3.29 8.44 -19.82
C LEU A 183 2.05 7.53 -19.89
N GLU A 184 0.85 8.09 -19.67
CA GLU A 184 -0.45 7.43 -19.89
C GLU A 184 -0.65 6.12 -19.12
N SER A 185 -0.10 6.02 -17.90
CA SER A 185 -0.47 4.94 -16.99
C SER A 185 -1.93 5.06 -16.55
N GLN A 186 -2.46 4.05 -15.89
CA GLN A 186 -3.82 4.06 -15.36
C GLN A 186 -3.87 4.51 -13.90
N HIS A 187 -2.75 4.37 -13.18
CA HIS A 187 -2.64 4.63 -11.76
C HIS A 187 -1.28 5.26 -11.42
N LEU A 188 -1.26 6.15 -10.42
CA LEU A 188 -0.04 6.78 -9.89
C LEU A 188 -0.08 6.76 -8.36
N SER A 189 1.04 6.36 -7.75
CA SER A 189 1.28 6.54 -6.32
C SER A 189 2.27 7.69 -6.14
N LEU A 190 1.82 8.78 -5.55
CA LEU A 190 2.58 10.02 -5.40
C LEU A 190 2.78 10.29 -3.90
N TYR A 191 3.91 9.84 -3.38
CA TYR A 191 4.23 9.94 -1.97
C TYR A 191 5.02 11.20 -1.66
N GLN A 192 4.64 11.93 -0.61
CA GLN A 192 5.52 12.94 -0.04
C GLN A 192 6.62 12.26 0.76
N LEU A 193 7.88 12.65 0.57
CA LEU A 193 9.00 12.12 1.35
C LEU A 193 8.76 12.35 2.85
N THR A 194 8.72 11.27 3.61
CA THR A 194 8.64 11.27 5.08
C THR A 194 9.92 10.70 5.68
N ILE A 195 10.29 11.18 6.85
CA ILE A 195 11.51 10.74 7.55
C ILE A 195 11.11 9.78 8.67
N GLU A 196 11.02 8.50 8.30
CA GLU A 196 10.50 7.46 9.16
C GLU A 196 11.53 6.96 10.19
N LYS A 197 11.03 6.59 11.37
CA LYS A 197 11.84 6.03 12.45
C LYS A 197 12.52 4.73 12.01
N GLY A 198 13.78 4.53 12.37
CA GLY A 198 14.54 3.32 12.02
C GLY A 198 15.19 3.35 10.65
N THR A 199 15.04 4.44 9.89
CA THR A 199 15.66 4.59 8.57
C THR A 199 17.01 5.31 8.65
N ALA A 200 17.87 5.11 7.64
CA ALA A 200 19.13 5.85 7.55
C ALA A 200 18.89 7.37 7.40
N PHE A 201 17.84 7.78 6.70
CA PHE A 201 17.45 9.19 6.62
C PHE A 201 17.10 9.77 7.98
N LYS A 202 16.46 9.03 8.89
CA LYS A 202 16.18 9.49 10.24
C LYS A 202 17.47 9.74 11.05
N ASN A 203 18.45 8.86 10.89
CA ASN A 203 19.75 9.02 11.55
C ASN A 203 20.49 10.27 11.01
N LEU A 204 20.50 10.47 9.69
CA LEU A 204 21.07 11.66 9.06
C LEU A 204 20.34 12.94 9.47
N TYR A 205 19.01 12.90 9.55
CA TYR A 205 18.18 14.01 10.00
C TYR A 205 18.51 14.40 11.44
N ASN A 206 18.55 13.43 12.35
CA ASN A 206 18.88 13.67 13.76
C ASN A 206 20.30 14.21 13.94
N ALA A 207 21.24 13.81 13.09
CA ALA A 207 22.61 14.32 13.07
C ALA A 207 22.75 15.68 12.35
N GLY A 208 21.65 16.30 11.88
CA GLY A 208 21.68 17.56 11.13
C GLY A 208 22.33 17.46 9.74
N LYS A 209 22.53 16.23 9.21
CA LYS A 209 23.21 15.97 7.93
C LYS A 209 22.26 15.84 6.75
N LEU A 210 20.95 15.62 6.97
CA LEU A 210 19.94 15.57 5.90
C LEU A 210 19.48 17.01 5.57
N LYS A 211 20.12 17.63 4.60
CA LYS A 211 19.87 19.02 4.21
C LYS A 211 18.87 19.14 3.06
N GLY A 212 18.27 20.33 2.89
CA GLY A 212 17.43 20.67 1.73
C GLY A 212 16.03 20.08 1.76
N LEU A 213 15.54 19.64 2.91
CA LEU A 213 14.13 19.23 3.05
C LEU A 213 13.20 20.45 2.89
N PRO A 214 12.01 20.27 2.29
CA PRO A 214 11.07 21.38 2.10
C PRO A 214 10.53 21.91 3.42
N SER A 215 10.23 23.21 3.45
CA SER A 215 9.46 23.81 4.54
C SER A 215 8.04 23.26 4.58
N GLN A 216 7.32 23.47 5.70
CA GLN A 216 5.91 23.08 5.80
C GLN A 216 5.04 23.76 4.72
N GLU A 217 5.29 25.04 4.42
CA GLU A 217 4.55 25.77 3.38
C GLU A 217 4.86 25.21 1.99
N LEU A 218 6.12 24.89 1.67
CA LEU A 218 6.46 24.26 0.40
C LEU A 218 5.84 22.86 0.29
N SER A 219 5.85 22.08 1.37
CA SER A 219 5.19 20.77 1.46
C SER A 219 3.68 20.86 1.18
N ARG A 220 3.02 21.86 1.75
CA ARG A 220 1.60 22.17 1.48
C ARG A 220 1.37 22.52 0.00
N ARG A 221 2.24 23.32 -0.59
CA ARG A 221 2.16 23.69 -2.02
C ARG A 221 2.37 22.47 -2.92
N PHE A 222 3.33 21.60 -2.64
CA PHE A 222 3.49 20.33 -3.35
C PHE A 222 2.20 19.52 -3.36
N PHE A 223 1.59 19.29 -2.19
CA PHE A 223 0.35 18.52 -2.09
C PHE A 223 -0.80 19.13 -2.91
N ILE A 224 -1.02 20.46 -2.82
CA ILE A 224 -2.08 21.15 -3.56
C ILE A 224 -1.84 21.06 -5.06
N THR A 225 -0.61 21.30 -5.52
CA THR A 225 -0.22 21.24 -6.93
C THR A 225 -0.39 19.84 -7.49
N THR A 226 0.04 18.81 -6.74
CA THR A 226 -0.14 17.40 -7.12
C THR A 226 -1.61 17.08 -7.40
N ASN A 227 -2.49 17.40 -6.45
CA ASN A 227 -3.93 17.16 -6.61
C ASN A 227 -4.53 17.92 -7.80
N LYS A 228 -4.11 19.17 -8.01
CA LYS A 228 -4.59 20.02 -9.12
C LYS A 228 -4.19 19.45 -10.49
N LEU A 229 -2.92 19.08 -10.65
CA LEU A 229 -2.40 18.57 -11.93
C LEU A 229 -2.99 17.19 -12.25
N CYS A 230 -3.04 16.27 -11.28
CA CYS A 230 -3.66 14.96 -11.45
C CYS A 230 -5.11 15.08 -11.87
N LYS A 231 -5.91 15.91 -11.18
CA LYS A 231 -7.33 16.14 -11.52
C LYS A 231 -7.50 16.70 -12.94
N LYS A 232 -6.64 17.64 -13.38
CA LYS A 232 -6.65 18.19 -14.75
C LYS A 232 -6.46 17.13 -15.83
N LYS A 233 -5.78 16.00 -15.50
CA LYS A 233 -5.49 14.88 -16.39
C LYS A 233 -6.38 13.65 -16.12
N ASN A 234 -7.52 13.84 -15.44
CA ASN A 234 -8.50 12.79 -15.10
C ASN A 234 -7.94 11.67 -14.18
N PHE A 235 -6.87 11.95 -13.43
CA PHE A 235 -6.42 11.13 -12.32
C PHE A 235 -7.09 11.62 -11.04
N ASN A 236 -8.04 10.84 -10.52
CA ASN A 236 -8.76 11.16 -9.31
C ASN A 236 -8.03 10.60 -8.09
N SER A 237 -7.80 11.44 -7.08
CA SER A 237 -7.32 10.98 -5.78
C SER A 237 -8.43 10.15 -5.13
N TYR A 238 -8.25 8.85 -4.99
CA TYR A 238 -9.17 7.99 -4.26
C TYR A 238 -8.78 7.83 -2.78
N GLU A 239 -7.53 8.14 -2.44
CA GLU A 239 -7.03 8.32 -1.08
C GLU A 239 -5.89 9.38 -1.08
N ILE A 240 -5.10 9.51 -0.01
CA ILE A 240 -4.17 10.63 0.20
C ILE A 240 -3.04 10.66 -0.85
N SER A 241 -2.47 9.51 -1.22
CA SER A 241 -1.27 9.39 -2.05
C SER A 241 -1.51 8.71 -3.39
N ASN A 242 -2.66 8.06 -3.59
CA ASN A 242 -2.95 7.29 -4.77
C ASN A 242 -3.99 7.95 -5.66
N PHE A 243 -3.66 8.01 -6.94
CA PHE A 243 -4.44 8.65 -7.99
C PHE A 243 -4.70 7.65 -9.11
N ALA A 244 -5.93 7.56 -9.58
CA ALA A 244 -6.31 6.63 -10.63
C ALA A 244 -7.25 7.25 -11.65
N LYS A 245 -7.22 6.75 -12.89
CA LYS A 245 -8.33 6.89 -13.82
C LYS A 245 -9.49 6.06 -13.32
N ASN A 246 -10.72 6.44 -13.67
CA ASN A 246 -11.93 5.74 -13.21
C ASN A 246 -11.85 4.23 -13.48
N LYS A 247 -12.16 3.41 -12.46
CA LYS A 247 -12.11 1.94 -12.42
C LYS A 247 -10.71 1.33 -12.38
N PHE A 248 -9.66 2.13 -12.14
CA PHE A 248 -8.29 1.65 -11.99
C PHE A 248 -7.75 1.86 -10.57
N GLU A 249 -8.61 2.18 -9.62
CA GLU A 249 -8.25 2.23 -8.21
C GLU A 249 -7.76 0.84 -7.75
N CYS A 250 -6.71 0.79 -6.94
CA CYS A 250 -6.20 -0.47 -6.41
C CYS A 250 -7.21 -1.09 -5.44
N VAL A 251 -7.79 -2.23 -5.82
CA VAL A 251 -8.78 -2.97 -5.03
C VAL A 251 -8.21 -3.38 -3.68
N HIS A 252 -6.95 -3.82 -3.67
CA HIS A 252 -6.24 -4.22 -2.46
C HIS A 252 -6.09 -3.06 -1.47
N ASN A 253 -5.66 -1.87 -1.94
CA ASN A 253 -5.52 -0.68 -1.11
C ASN A 253 -6.88 -0.20 -0.57
N LEU A 254 -7.89 -0.15 -1.43
CA LEU A 254 -9.25 0.22 -1.02
C LEU A 254 -9.79 -0.72 0.06
N ASN A 255 -9.50 -2.02 -0.01
CA ASN A 255 -9.91 -2.95 1.02
C ASN A 255 -9.31 -2.58 2.40
N TYR A 256 -8.06 -2.16 2.46
CA TYR A 256 -7.45 -1.66 3.70
C TYR A 256 -8.14 -0.40 4.22
N TRP A 257 -8.31 0.59 3.35
CA TRP A 257 -8.94 1.86 3.73
C TRP A 257 -10.39 1.72 4.18
N ARG A 258 -11.12 0.75 3.64
CA ARG A 258 -12.48 0.39 4.03
C ARG A 258 -12.55 -0.52 5.26
N CYS A 259 -11.41 -0.77 5.93
CA CYS A 259 -11.30 -1.71 7.04
C CYS A 259 -11.86 -3.10 6.71
N GLY A 260 -11.66 -3.59 5.48
CA GLY A 260 -12.07 -4.92 5.04
C GLY A 260 -11.23 -6.04 5.67
N ASN A 261 -11.60 -7.29 5.39
CA ASN A 261 -10.82 -8.44 5.83
C ASN A 261 -9.62 -8.66 4.92
N PHE A 262 -8.46 -8.91 5.52
CA PHE A 262 -7.27 -9.27 4.79
C PHE A 262 -6.34 -10.19 5.59
N ILE A 263 -5.63 -11.04 4.86
CA ILE A 263 -4.68 -12.01 5.40
C ILE A 263 -3.30 -11.64 4.89
N GLY A 264 -2.37 -11.38 5.81
CA GLY A 264 -0.97 -11.16 5.50
C GLY A 264 -0.14 -12.43 5.72
N ILE A 265 0.53 -12.91 4.70
CA ILE A 265 1.40 -14.09 4.72
C ILE A 265 2.84 -13.63 4.47
N GLY A 266 3.76 -13.99 5.33
CA GLY A 266 5.15 -13.57 5.27
C GLY A 266 5.63 -12.86 6.53
N PRO A 267 6.95 -12.63 6.68
CA PRO A 267 7.53 -12.06 7.89
C PRO A 267 7.09 -10.60 8.10
N GLY A 268 6.59 -10.30 9.30
CA GLY A 268 6.09 -8.98 9.65
C GLY A 268 4.75 -8.59 9.05
N ALA A 269 4.15 -9.43 8.19
CA ALA A 269 2.85 -9.14 7.60
C ALA A 269 1.75 -9.10 8.68
N HIS A 270 0.83 -8.15 8.51
CA HIS A 270 -0.33 -7.96 9.36
C HIS A 270 -1.57 -8.58 8.73
N GLY A 271 -2.60 -8.82 9.52
CA GLY A 271 -3.92 -9.19 9.03
C GLY A 271 -5.05 -8.66 9.91
N ARG A 272 -6.22 -8.57 9.28
CA ARG A 272 -7.50 -8.24 9.90
C ARG A 272 -8.54 -9.19 9.36
N PHE A 273 -9.23 -9.93 10.23
CA PHE A 273 -10.24 -10.87 9.80
C PHE A 273 -11.36 -11.02 10.83
N GLU A 274 -12.51 -11.39 10.35
CA GLU A 274 -13.66 -11.72 11.19
C GLU A 274 -13.76 -13.25 11.37
N TYR A 275 -13.91 -13.67 12.60
CA TYR A 275 -14.13 -15.08 12.98
C TYR A 275 -15.11 -15.15 14.15
N LYS A 276 -16.13 -16.01 14.05
CA LYS A 276 -17.19 -16.21 15.09
C LYS A 276 -17.79 -14.88 15.60
N ARG A 277 -18.11 -13.94 14.69
CA ARG A 277 -18.67 -12.60 14.96
C ARG A 277 -17.71 -11.60 15.64
N SER A 278 -16.49 -11.99 15.96
CA SER A 278 -15.45 -11.10 16.47
C SER A 278 -14.46 -10.72 15.37
N ARG A 279 -13.89 -9.54 15.48
CA ARG A 279 -12.84 -9.05 14.59
C ARG A 279 -11.48 -9.22 15.25
N PHE A 280 -10.52 -9.74 14.51
CA PHE A 280 -9.17 -10.01 14.99
C PHE A 280 -8.12 -9.26 14.19
N SER A 281 -7.08 -8.83 14.90
CA SER A 281 -5.81 -8.37 14.33
C SER A 281 -4.71 -9.38 14.61
N TYR A 282 -3.77 -9.53 13.67
CA TYR A 282 -2.54 -10.25 13.94
C TYR A 282 -1.35 -9.62 13.23
N LYS A 283 -0.17 -9.99 13.72
CA LYS A 283 1.12 -9.68 13.12
C LYS A 283 1.99 -10.92 13.14
N ASN A 284 2.61 -11.22 12.01
CA ASN A 284 3.60 -12.28 11.90
C ASN A 284 4.96 -11.89 12.51
N ILE A 285 5.77 -12.88 12.82
CA ILE A 285 7.16 -12.68 13.25
C ILE A 285 7.90 -11.87 12.19
N MET A 286 8.62 -10.81 12.62
CA MET A 286 9.30 -9.88 11.72
C MET A 286 10.57 -10.47 11.10
N ASN A 287 11.34 -11.27 11.88
CA ASN A 287 12.58 -11.87 11.38
C ASN A 287 12.26 -12.93 10.32
N PRO A 288 12.84 -12.83 9.11
CA PRO A 288 12.51 -13.71 7.98
C PRO A 288 12.82 -15.18 8.25
N GLU A 289 13.99 -15.46 8.82
CA GLU A 289 14.47 -16.83 9.09
C GLU A 289 13.58 -17.51 10.13
N ASN A 290 13.25 -16.81 11.23
CA ASN A 290 12.36 -17.32 12.27
C ASN A 290 10.92 -17.54 11.78
N TRP A 291 10.42 -16.65 10.90
CA TRP A 291 9.12 -16.84 10.27
C TRP A 291 9.11 -18.08 9.39
N LEU A 292 10.16 -18.28 8.57
CA LEU A 292 10.30 -19.41 7.67
C LEU A 292 10.40 -20.73 8.46
N GLU A 293 11.27 -20.81 9.45
CA GLU A 293 11.43 -21.98 10.31
C GLU A 293 10.10 -22.42 10.93
N LYS A 294 9.37 -21.47 11.56
CA LYS A 294 8.06 -21.77 12.16
C LYS A 294 7.03 -22.21 11.13
N SER A 295 7.03 -21.59 9.95
CA SER A 295 6.13 -21.96 8.86
C SER A 295 6.42 -23.39 8.38
N LEU A 296 7.70 -23.79 8.26
CA LEU A 296 8.11 -25.12 7.80
C LEU A 296 7.88 -26.22 8.86
N THR A 297 8.01 -25.90 10.13
CA THR A 297 7.82 -26.85 11.24
C THR A 297 6.38 -26.96 11.73
N SER A 298 5.42 -26.39 11.00
CA SER A 298 3.99 -26.33 11.37
C SER A 298 3.71 -25.64 12.73
N LYS A 299 4.68 -24.90 13.25
CA LYS A 299 4.49 -23.98 14.36
C LYS A 299 3.79 -22.70 13.85
N ASN A 300 3.08 -22.02 14.73
CA ASN A 300 2.39 -20.78 14.34
C ASN A 300 3.38 -19.62 14.13
N PRO A 301 3.50 -19.04 12.92
CA PRO A 301 4.39 -17.92 12.68
C PRO A 301 3.80 -16.57 13.14
N ILE A 302 2.59 -16.56 13.72
CA ILE A 302 1.95 -15.36 14.26
C ILE A 302 2.61 -15.01 15.59
N GLN A 303 3.18 -13.80 15.67
CA GLN A 303 3.79 -13.27 16.89
C GLN A 303 2.75 -12.69 17.85
N LYS A 304 1.72 -12.01 17.32
CA LYS A 304 0.66 -11.38 18.10
C LYS A 304 -0.68 -11.62 17.42
N LEU A 305 -1.63 -12.11 18.18
CA LEU A 305 -3.05 -12.22 17.79
C LEU A 305 -3.89 -11.55 18.88
N LYS A 306 -4.78 -10.66 18.48
CA LYS A 306 -5.64 -9.89 19.40
C LYS A 306 -7.04 -9.75 18.83
N GLU A 307 -8.05 -9.94 19.66
CA GLU A 307 -9.40 -9.49 19.36
C GLU A 307 -9.47 -7.96 19.42
N ILE A 308 -10.08 -7.33 18.43
CA ILE A 308 -10.22 -5.88 18.32
C ILE A 308 -11.52 -5.48 19.02
N SER A 309 -11.42 -4.63 20.04
CA SER A 309 -12.59 -4.09 20.74
C SER A 309 -13.44 -3.19 19.83
N ARG A 310 -14.69 -2.91 20.23
CA ARG A 310 -15.57 -1.97 19.49
C ARG A 310 -14.95 -0.58 19.39
N LEU A 311 -14.31 -0.10 20.45
CA LEU A 311 -13.59 1.19 20.42
C LEU A 311 -12.45 1.17 19.42
N GLU A 312 -11.60 0.16 19.41
CA GLU A 312 -10.51 0.04 18.43
C GLU A 312 -11.04 -0.07 16.98
N GLN A 313 -12.19 -0.75 16.78
CA GLN A 313 -12.84 -0.78 15.45
C GLN A 313 -13.35 0.61 15.05
N PHE A 314 -13.93 1.36 15.97
CA PHE A 314 -14.36 2.74 15.75
C PHE A 314 -13.19 3.62 15.36
N GLU A 315 -12.09 3.58 16.10
CA GLU A 315 -10.87 4.32 15.82
C GLU A 315 -10.28 3.96 14.44
N GLU A 316 -10.18 2.66 14.11
CA GLU A 316 -9.73 2.20 12.79
C GLU A 316 -10.63 2.73 11.66
N LEU A 317 -11.95 2.67 11.80
CA LEU A 317 -12.91 3.14 10.78
C LEU A 317 -12.78 4.64 10.53
N ILE A 318 -12.64 5.45 11.57
CA ILE A 318 -12.41 6.90 11.45
C ILE A 318 -11.04 7.18 10.80
N MET A 319 -9.99 6.57 11.33
CA MET A 319 -8.61 6.81 10.90
C MET A 319 -8.38 6.41 9.45
N MET A 320 -8.92 5.26 9.02
CA MET A 320 -8.72 4.75 7.67
C MET A 320 -9.69 5.40 6.68
N GLY A 321 -10.97 5.46 7.02
CA GLY A 321 -12.00 5.94 6.09
C GLY A 321 -11.88 7.41 5.73
N LEU A 322 -11.46 8.28 6.65
CA LEU A 322 -11.23 9.70 6.36
C LEU A 322 -10.05 9.96 5.40
N ARG A 323 -9.20 8.97 5.16
CA ARG A 323 -8.14 9.08 4.15
C ARG A 323 -8.64 8.92 2.73
N THR A 324 -9.82 8.34 2.55
CA THR A 324 -10.39 8.09 1.22
C THR A 324 -11.24 9.26 0.73
N SER A 325 -11.40 9.35 -0.59
CA SER A 325 -12.37 10.28 -1.20
C SER A 325 -13.83 9.86 -0.93
N GLU A 326 -14.06 8.58 -0.62
CA GLU A 326 -15.38 8.05 -0.24
C GLU A 326 -15.83 8.59 1.12
N GLY A 327 -14.88 8.92 1.99
CA GLY A 327 -15.17 9.32 3.36
C GLY A 327 -15.76 8.19 4.18
N ILE A 328 -16.57 8.53 5.17
CA ILE A 328 -17.19 7.59 6.10
C ILE A 328 -18.70 7.83 6.24
N ASN A 329 -19.46 6.76 6.36
CA ASN A 329 -20.88 6.84 6.68
C ASN A 329 -21.09 6.61 8.20
N LEU A 330 -21.58 7.65 8.90
CA LEU A 330 -21.71 7.65 10.36
C LEU A 330 -22.67 6.58 10.84
N ASN A 331 -23.80 6.33 10.15
CA ASN A 331 -24.74 5.27 10.54
C ASN A 331 -24.11 3.88 10.44
N ASN A 332 -23.24 3.64 9.44
CA ASN A 332 -22.56 2.36 9.30
C ASN A 332 -21.53 2.14 10.41
N ILE A 333 -20.86 3.21 10.84
CA ILE A 333 -19.90 3.14 11.95
C ILE A 333 -20.63 2.84 13.25
N GLU A 334 -21.67 3.60 13.57
CA GLU A 334 -22.49 3.41 14.77
C GLU A 334 -23.08 1.99 14.81
N LYS A 335 -23.65 1.50 13.70
CA LYS A 335 -24.17 0.14 13.59
C LYS A 335 -23.15 -0.96 13.87
N LYS A 336 -21.88 -0.72 13.51
CA LYS A 336 -20.78 -1.70 13.69
C LYS A 336 -20.15 -1.65 15.08
N THR A 337 -20.14 -0.49 15.71
CA THR A 337 -19.34 -0.26 16.93
C THR A 337 -20.17 0.13 18.15
N ASP A 338 -21.44 0.51 17.97
CA ASP A 338 -22.32 1.14 18.96
C ASP A 338 -21.73 2.46 19.52
N ILE A 339 -20.88 3.14 18.75
CA ILE A 339 -20.21 4.40 19.14
C ILE A 339 -20.54 5.46 18.09
N SER A 340 -20.94 6.64 18.54
CA SER A 340 -21.23 7.82 17.71
C SER A 340 -20.17 8.90 17.91
N LEU A 341 -19.94 9.70 16.86
CA LEU A 341 -19.09 10.89 16.94
C LEU A 341 -19.81 12.03 17.68
N ASN A 342 -19.04 12.85 18.38
CA ASN A 342 -19.54 14.04 19.07
C ASN A 342 -20.08 15.07 18.04
N ILE A 343 -21.34 15.49 18.22
CA ILE A 343 -22.05 16.39 17.30
C ILE A 343 -21.41 17.79 17.31
N ASP A 344 -21.03 18.31 18.48
CA ASP A 344 -20.44 19.66 18.61
C ASP A 344 -19.11 19.75 17.86
N LYS A 345 -18.28 18.68 17.93
CA LYS A 345 -17.03 18.60 17.16
C LYS A 345 -17.28 18.53 15.64
N LEU A 346 -18.29 17.77 15.21
CA LEU A 346 -18.65 17.73 13.80
C LEU A 346 -19.14 19.10 13.30
N ASP A 347 -19.94 19.82 14.07
CA ASP A 347 -20.44 21.15 13.73
C ASP A 347 -19.30 22.18 13.69
N TYR A 348 -18.37 22.13 14.64
CA TYR A 348 -17.18 22.98 14.63
C TYR A 348 -16.33 22.75 13.38
N LEU A 349 -16.00 21.49 13.06
CA LEU A 349 -15.19 21.14 11.89
C LEU A 349 -15.89 21.50 10.57
N LYS A 350 -17.21 21.39 10.49
CA LYS A 350 -18.03 21.77 9.35
C LYS A 350 -18.04 23.29 9.16
N LYS A 351 -18.32 24.08 10.22
CA LYS A 351 -18.28 25.56 10.21
C LYS A 351 -16.90 26.06 9.80
N SER A 352 -15.84 25.40 10.26
CA SER A 352 -14.44 25.72 9.90
C SER A 352 -14.03 25.27 8.50
N LYS A 353 -14.93 24.67 7.72
CA LYS A 353 -14.71 24.17 6.35
C LYS A 353 -13.58 23.13 6.24
N PHE A 354 -13.41 22.29 7.26
CA PHE A 354 -12.50 21.16 7.22
C PHE A 354 -13.18 19.92 6.66
N ILE A 355 -14.47 19.73 6.97
CA ILE A 355 -15.28 18.59 6.57
C ILE A 355 -16.54 19.02 5.84
N SER A 356 -17.09 18.09 5.05
CA SER A 356 -18.45 18.12 4.52
C SER A 356 -19.23 16.97 5.13
N LEU A 357 -20.43 17.23 5.63
CA LEU A 357 -21.35 16.22 6.16
C LEU A 357 -22.68 16.34 5.42
N LYS A 358 -23.00 15.33 4.58
CA LYS A 358 -24.26 15.24 3.84
C LYS A 358 -24.84 13.84 3.97
N ASN A 359 -26.11 13.74 4.36
CA ASN A 359 -26.80 12.44 4.52
C ASN A 359 -26.00 11.41 5.35
N LYS A 360 -25.42 11.87 6.48
CA LYS A 360 -24.53 11.08 7.34
C LYS A 360 -23.23 10.62 6.68
N ASN A 361 -22.91 11.06 5.46
CA ASN A 361 -21.61 10.82 4.83
C ASN A 361 -20.68 12.00 5.12
N LEU A 362 -19.58 11.71 5.79
CA LEU A 362 -18.56 12.66 6.22
C LEU A 362 -17.33 12.52 5.33
N HIS A 363 -16.94 13.63 4.70
CA HIS A 363 -15.78 13.73 3.82
C HIS A 363 -14.86 14.87 4.25
N LEU A 364 -13.54 14.69 4.06
CA LEU A 364 -12.60 15.81 4.20
C LEU A 364 -12.65 16.72 2.98
N LEU A 365 -12.73 18.02 3.24
CA LEU A 365 -12.48 19.04 2.22
C LEU A 365 -10.96 19.24 2.04
N THR A 366 -10.54 19.95 0.99
CA THR A 366 -9.11 20.18 0.69
C THR A 366 -8.34 20.73 1.89
N LYS A 367 -8.94 21.69 2.63
CA LYS A 367 -8.36 22.24 3.87
C LYS A 367 -8.20 21.16 4.96
N GLY A 368 -9.17 20.26 5.06
CA GLY A 368 -9.14 19.14 6.01
C GLY A 368 -8.08 18.09 5.66
N LYS A 369 -7.90 17.77 4.39
CA LYS A 369 -6.87 16.82 3.94
C LYS A 369 -5.46 17.24 4.37
N LEU A 370 -5.17 18.55 4.38
CA LEU A 370 -3.87 19.09 4.81
C LEU A 370 -3.58 18.90 6.30
N VAL A 371 -4.60 18.71 7.12
CA VAL A 371 -4.49 18.57 8.59
C VAL A 371 -5.21 17.30 9.08
N LEU A 372 -5.31 16.30 8.22
CA LEU A 372 -6.03 15.05 8.44
C LEU A 372 -5.77 14.45 9.84
N ASN A 373 -4.51 14.27 10.21
CA ASN A 373 -4.17 13.62 11.49
C ASN A 373 -4.68 14.43 12.69
N LYS A 374 -4.71 15.78 12.61
CA LYS A 374 -5.29 16.64 13.65
C LYS A 374 -6.80 16.46 13.74
N ILE A 375 -7.48 16.35 12.58
CA ILE A 375 -8.93 16.11 12.54
C ILE A 375 -9.28 14.75 13.11
N VAL A 376 -8.53 13.71 12.74
CA VAL A 376 -8.71 12.36 13.29
C VAL A 376 -8.57 12.37 14.81
N ASN A 377 -7.49 12.99 15.33
CA ASN A 377 -7.30 13.10 16.78
C ASN A 377 -8.46 13.86 17.45
N GLU A 378 -8.91 14.99 16.88
CA GLU A 378 -10.02 15.77 17.41
C GLU A 378 -11.33 14.97 17.47
N LEU A 379 -11.59 14.11 16.47
CA LEU A 379 -12.78 13.28 16.43
C LEU A 379 -12.72 12.08 17.39
N LEU A 380 -11.52 11.61 17.76
CA LEU A 380 -11.32 10.43 18.60
C LEU A 380 -11.12 10.78 20.10
N THR A 381 -10.81 12.02 20.43
CA THR A 381 -10.72 12.52 21.82
C THR A 381 -12.05 13.07 22.29
#